data_b16d9d81ef877e117715e815b1136030
#
_entry.id   b16d9d81ef877e117715e815b1136030
#
_cell.length_a   1.000
_cell.length_b   1.000
_cell.length_c   1.000
_cell.angle_alpha   90.00
_cell.angle_beta   90.00
_cell.angle_gamma   90.00
#
_symmetry.space_group_name_H-M   'P 1'
#
loop_
_entity.id
_entity.type
_entity.pdbx_description
1 polymer ?
#
loop_
_entity_poly.entity_id
_entity_poly.type
_entity_poly.pdbx_seq_one_letter_code
_entity_poly.pdbx_strand_id
1 'polypeptide(L)'
;MNEEELLKAAGRLPKSIEPPRDLWPGIEARLGGRRSRRWYWVGLAAAAVIALVMVNPKNDTWIVTWLAGTGTGTLRVGQWVETNDSSRAVIAVGDIGQVEVRPRTRIQLVTARADDHRLALARGVIDAKVAAVPRIFFVETPAGTAVDLGCAYTLEMDSLGNGLLHVTAGMVEFAARGLDARVPIGAIVLTRAGVGPGIPYVEDAPESLKRALAASDVRGILAAARPVDAISLWHLLQRVDSAQRAAVYDRLAALVPPPPGVTRAGGLALDRAALETYWNHIHRILYRIVILRGVREIDPRTGARVR
;
A
#
# COMPACT_ATOMS: atom_id res chain seq x y z
N MET A 1 -8.34 9.52 -37.25
CA MET A 1 -9.75 9.23 -36.93
C MET A 1 -10.02 9.89 -35.60
N ASN A 2 -10.81 10.95 -35.59
CA ASN A 2 -11.09 11.76 -34.41
C ASN A 2 -12.17 11.12 -33.55
N GLU A 3 -12.20 11.43 -32.24
CA GLU A 3 -13.17 10.92 -31.27
C GLU A 3 -14.64 11.14 -31.69
N GLU A 4 -14.87 12.26 -32.37
CA GLU A 4 -16.18 12.62 -32.94
C GLU A 4 -16.61 11.71 -34.11
N GLU A 5 -15.67 11.23 -34.92
CA GLU A 5 -15.94 10.27 -36.00
C GLU A 5 -16.26 8.88 -35.45
N LEU A 6 -15.62 8.49 -34.33
CA LEU A 6 -15.89 7.23 -33.62
C LEU A 6 -17.27 7.23 -32.99
N LEU A 7 -17.68 8.32 -32.35
CA LEU A 7 -19.01 8.47 -31.76
C LEU A 7 -20.11 8.47 -32.83
N LYS A 8 -19.85 9.09 -33.99
CA LYS A 8 -20.77 9.11 -35.14
C LYS A 8 -20.90 7.75 -35.82
N ALA A 9 -19.81 6.98 -35.83
CA ALA A 9 -19.80 5.60 -36.33
C ALA A 9 -20.53 4.64 -35.37
N ALA A 10 -20.32 4.79 -34.05
CA ALA A 10 -21.01 4.00 -33.03
C ALA A 10 -22.52 4.24 -33.01
N GLY A 11 -22.98 5.47 -33.29
CA GLY A 11 -24.39 5.79 -33.39
C GLY A 11 -25.12 5.17 -34.59
N ARG A 12 -24.37 4.61 -35.56
CA ARG A 12 -24.93 3.91 -36.76
C ARG A 12 -25.07 2.39 -36.55
N LEU A 13 -24.60 1.85 -35.44
CA LEU A 13 -24.77 0.43 -35.15
C LEU A 13 -26.24 0.14 -34.75
N PRO A 14 -26.83 -0.93 -35.28
CA PRO A 14 -28.18 -1.31 -34.92
C PRO A 14 -28.22 -1.64 -33.41
N LYS A 15 -29.20 -1.05 -32.71
CA LYS A 15 -29.39 -1.22 -31.25
C LYS A 15 -29.82 -2.63 -30.84
N SER A 16 -30.28 -3.42 -31.79
CA SER A 16 -30.57 -4.84 -31.60
C SER A 16 -30.46 -5.56 -32.97
N ILE A 17 -29.90 -6.75 -32.96
CA ILE A 17 -29.88 -7.65 -34.10
C ILE A 17 -30.81 -8.80 -33.76
N GLU A 18 -31.97 -8.87 -34.40
CA GLU A 18 -32.83 -10.06 -34.31
C GLU A 18 -32.14 -11.22 -35.06
N PRO A 19 -31.97 -12.38 -34.45
CA PRO A 19 -31.42 -13.53 -35.13
C PRO A 19 -32.38 -13.98 -36.27
N PRO A 20 -31.87 -14.36 -37.44
CA PRO A 20 -32.65 -14.71 -38.61
C PRO A 20 -33.50 -15.99 -38.44
N ARG A 21 -33.42 -16.65 -37.29
CA ARG A 21 -34.20 -17.84 -36.94
C ARG A 21 -34.45 -17.83 -35.43
N ASP A 22 -35.69 -18.08 -35.03
CA ASP A 22 -36.02 -18.32 -33.63
C ASP A 22 -35.35 -19.62 -33.16
N LEU A 23 -34.36 -19.48 -32.25
CA LEU A 23 -33.60 -20.59 -31.71
C LEU A 23 -34.25 -21.22 -30.46
N TRP A 24 -35.30 -20.56 -29.92
CA TRP A 24 -35.96 -20.96 -28.70
C TRP A 24 -36.61 -22.35 -28.73
N PRO A 25 -37.34 -22.76 -29.80
CA PRO A 25 -37.90 -24.10 -29.88
C PRO A 25 -36.86 -25.20 -29.86
N GLY A 26 -35.67 -24.94 -30.40
CA GLY A 26 -34.57 -25.92 -30.40
C GLY A 26 -33.89 -26.07 -29.03
N ILE A 27 -33.96 -25.03 -28.21
CA ILE A 27 -33.41 -25.02 -26.84
C ILE A 27 -34.37 -25.74 -25.90
N GLU A 28 -35.66 -25.46 -26.00
CA GLU A 28 -36.73 -26.13 -25.19
C GLU A 28 -36.78 -27.65 -25.43
N ALA A 29 -36.67 -28.09 -26.67
CA ALA A 29 -36.65 -29.52 -27.03
C ALA A 29 -35.46 -30.27 -26.43
N ARG A 30 -34.33 -29.59 -26.18
CA ARG A 30 -33.16 -30.17 -25.53
C ARG A 30 -33.24 -30.12 -24.00
N LEU A 31 -34.00 -29.24 -23.40
CA LEU A 31 -34.21 -29.14 -21.97
C LEU A 31 -35.30 -30.09 -21.44
N GLY A 32 -36.23 -30.56 -22.30
CA GLY A 32 -37.33 -31.45 -21.95
C GLY A 32 -36.99 -32.94 -21.82
N GLY A 33 -35.72 -33.36 -21.97
CA GLY A 33 -35.32 -34.77 -21.83
C GLY A 33 -35.42 -35.29 -20.38
N ARG A 34 -36.18 -36.34 -20.18
CA ARG A 34 -36.37 -37.07 -18.92
C ARG A 34 -35.03 -37.33 -18.25
N ARG A 35 -34.72 -36.54 -17.22
CA ARG A 35 -33.52 -36.77 -16.36
C ARG A 35 -33.69 -38.07 -15.60
N SER A 36 -32.94 -39.11 -15.95
CA SER A 36 -32.84 -40.34 -15.17
C SER A 36 -32.26 -40.06 -13.80
N ARG A 37 -32.78 -40.77 -12.74
CA ARG A 37 -32.36 -40.67 -11.33
C ARG A 37 -30.85 -40.78 -11.13
N ARG A 38 -30.12 -41.38 -12.09
CA ARG A 38 -28.64 -41.49 -12.07
C ARG A 38 -27.93 -40.12 -12.21
N TRP A 39 -28.54 -39.15 -12.89
CA TRP A 39 -27.95 -37.84 -13.11
C TRP A 39 -28.00 -36.94 -11.87
N TYR A 40 -28.91 -37.19 -10.90
CA TYR A 40 -28.92 -36.51 -9.62
C TYR A 40 -27.64 -36.82 -8.82
N TRP A 41 -27.15 -38.05 -8.85
CA TRP A 41 -25.92 -38.41 -8.17
C TRP A 41 -24.69 -37.83 -8.83
N VAL A 42 -24.67 -37.69 -10.15
CA VAL A 42 -23.58 -37.01 -10.89
C VAL A 42 -23.58 -35.51 -10.60
N GLY A 43 -24.78 -34.88 -10.55
CA GLY A 43 -24.91 -33.48 -10.18
C GLY A 43 -24.52 -33.21 -8.72
N LEU A 44 -24.87 -34.10 -7.79
CA LEU A 44 -24.44 -34.00 -6.38
C LEU A 44 -22.93 -34.22 -6.22
N ALA A 45 -22.35 -35.17 -6.95
CA ALA A 45 -20.90 -35.38 -6.96
C ALA A 45 -20.14 -34.18 -7.56
N ALA A 46 -20.65 -33.61 -8.65
CA ALA A 46 -20.07 -32.39 -9.23
C ALA A 46 -20.23 -31.17 -8.29
N ALA A 47 -21.39 -31.02 -7.64
CA ALA A 47 -21.57 -29.97 -6.64
C ALA A 47 -20.69 -30.17 -5.40
N ALA A 48 -20.48 -31.41 -4.95
CA ALA A 48 -19.57 -31.73 -3.86
C ALA A 48 -18.09 -31.47 -4.24
N VAL A 49 -17.69 -31.78 -5.48
CA VAL A 49 -16.35 -31.46 -5.99
C VAL A 49 -16.19 -29.94 -6.15
N ILE A 50 -17.20 -29.19 -6.63
CA ILE A 50 -17.18 -27.74 -6.71
C ILE A 50 -17.15 -27.14 -5.30
N ALA A 51 -17.95 -27.67 -4.35
CA ALA A 51 -17.90 -27.25 -2.95
C ALA A 51 -16.56 -27.58 -2.30
N LEU A 52 -15.95 -28.73 -2.58
CA LEU A 52 -14.63 -29.11 -2.10
C LEU A 52 -13.52 -28.25 -2.69
N VAL A 53 -13.64 -27.82 -3.96
CA VAL A 53 -12.73 -26.89 -4.63
C VAL A 53 -12.96 -25.46 -4.12
N MET A 54 -14.19 -25.08 -3.78
CA MET A 54 -14.51 -23.77 -3.17
C MET A 54 -14.16 -23.70 -1.68
N VAL A 55 -14.16 -24.84 -0.98
CA VAL A 55 -13.79 -24.94 0.45
C VAL A 55 -12.29 -25.28 0.63
N ASN A 56 -11.58 -25.56 -0.46
CA ASN A 56 -10.13 -25.72 -0.36
C ASN A 56 -9.50 -24.31 -0.22
N PRO A 57 -9.05 -23.90 0.97
CA PRO A 57 -8.38 -22.61 1.14
C PRO A 57 -7.03 -22.71 0.43
N LYS A 58 -7.01 -22.36 -0.85
CA LYS A 58 -5.78 -22.40 -1.68
C LYS A 58 -4.70 -21.42 -1.22
N ASN A 59 -4.89 -20.70 -0.10
CA ASN A 59 -4.06 -19.56 0.23
C ASN A 59 -3.57 -19.45 1.69
N ASP A 60 -3.60 -20.53 2.47
CA ASP A 60 -3.06 -20.49 3.86
C ASP A 60 -1.53 -20.68 3.91
N THR A 61 -0.86 -20.69 2.75
CA THR A 61 0.57 -20.96 2.67
C THR A 61 1.26 -20.09 1.65
N TRP A 62 2.43 -19.58 2.03
CA TRP A 62 3.34 -18.89 1.14
C TRP A 62 4.63 -19.69 0.95
N ILE A 63 5.38 -19.37 -0.11
CA ILE A 63 6.69 -19.96 -0.36
C ILE A 63 7.73 -19.09 0.34
N VAL A 64 8.60 -19.73 1.11
CA VAL A 64 9.80 -19.14 1.68
C VAL A 64 11.03 -19.76 1.08
N THR A 65 11.95 -18.96 0.57
CA THR A 65 13.24 -19.39 0.01
C THR A 65 14.36 -18.84 0.87
N TRP A 66 15.22 -19.70 1.39
CA TRP A 66 16.38 -19.32 2.17
C TRP A 66 17.57 -19.06 1.25
N LEU A 67 18.20 -17.89 1.36
CA LEU A 67 19.30 -17.47 0.47
C LEU A 67 20.67 -17.99 0.90
N ALA A 68 20.77 -18.67 2.04
CA ALA A 68 22.00 -19.28 2.53
C ALA A 68 21.73 -20.72 3.01
N GLY A 69 21.66 -21.65 2.06
CA GLY A 69 21.96 -23.07 2.31
C GLY A 69 20.85 -24.01 2.76
N THR A 70 19.58 -23.59 2.93
CA THR A 70 18.51 -24.49 3.41
C THR A 70 17.35 -24.73 2.46
N GLY A 71 17.41 -24.21 1.22
CA GLY A 71 16.42 -24.51 0.19
C GLY A 71 15.12 -23.71 0.29
N THR A 72 14.09 -24.26 -0.31
CA THR A 72 12.74 -23.67 -0.36
C THR A 72 11.79 -24.44 0.55
N GLY A 73 10.96 -23.75 1.30
CA GLY A 73 9.95 -24.32 2.18
C GLY A 73 8.60 -23.64 2.02
N THR A 74 7.62 -24.15 2.73
CA THR A 74 6.27 -23.59 2.80
C THR A 74 6.06 -22.92 4.14
N LEU A 75 5.61 -21.66 4.12
CA LEU A 75 5.25 -20.87 5.30
C LEU A 75 3.73 -20.88 5.47
N ARG A 76 3.24 -21.38 6.59
CA ARG A 76 1.81 -21.44 6.92
C ARG A 76 1.40 -20.29 7.82
N VAL A 77 0.13 -19.92 7.78
CA VAL A 77 -0.46 -18.97 8.73
C VAL A 77 -0.16 -19.41 10.17
N GLY A 78 0.29 -18.47 10.98
CA GLY A 78 0.75 -18.67 12.34
C GLY A 78 2.22 -19.05 12.50
N GLN A 79 2.91 -19.43 11.43
CA GLN A 79 4.33 -19.78 11.50
C GLN A 79 5.25 -18.56 11.46
N TRP A 80 6.37 -18.69 12.15
CA TRP A 80 7.44 -17.71 12.20
C TRP A 80 8.58 -18.06 11.25
N VAL A 81 9.14 -17.05 10.59
CA VAL A 81 10.44 -17.07 9.96
C VAL A 81 11.40 -16.30 10.86
N GLU A 82 12.49 -16.92 11.23
CA GLU A 82 13.53 -16.28 12.04
C GLU A 82 14.90 -16.48 11.37
N THR A 83 15.58 -15.36 11.11
CA THR A 83 16.91 -15.34 10.50
C THR A 83 17.96 -15.06 11.58
N ASN A 84 19.10 -15.77 11.49
CA ASN A 84 20.28 -15.52 12.31
C ASN A 84 21.15 -14.40 11.72
N ASP A 85 22.37 -14.24 12.23
CA ASP A 85 23.31 -13.18 11.83
C ASP A 85 23.74 -13.26 10.35
N SER A 86 23.68 -14.43 9.73
CA SER A 86 24.16 -14.66 8.36
C SER A 86 23.07 -15.10 7.39
N SER A 87 21.92 -15.52 7.89
CA SER A 87 20.83 -16.02 7.03
C SER A 87 19.93 -14.91 6.53
N ARG A 88 19.41 -15.11 5.34
CA ARG A 88 18.36 -14.29 4.69
C ARG A 88 17.30 -15.20 4.13
N ALA A 89 16.09 -14.70 3.99
CA ALA A 89 15.01 -15.42 3.32
C ALA A 89 14.23 -14.48 2.39
N VAL A 90 13.58 -15.04 1.41
CA VAL A 90 12.59 -14.34 0.57
C VAL A 90 11.26 -15.04 0.73
N ILE A 91 10.25 -14.29 1.12
CA ILE A 91 8.86 -14.72 1.23
C ILE A 91 8.13 -14.25 -0.02
N ALA A 92 7.60 -15.16 -0.81
CA ALA A 92 6.71 -14.83 -1.92
C ALA A 92 5.31 -14.53 -1.35
N VAL A 93 4.81 -13.31 -1.59
CA VAL A 93 3.50 -12.84 -1.12
C VAL A 93 2.46 -13.17 -2.19
N GLY A 94 1.94 -14.38 -2.18
CA GLY A 94 1.04 -14.84 -3.24
C GLY A 94 1.66 -14.62 -4.63
N ASP A 95 0.90 -13.99 -5.52
CA ASP A 95 1.29 -13.54 -6.86
C ASP A 95 1.53 -12.01 -6.95
N ILE A 96 1.45 -11.30 -5.81
CA ILE A 96 1.50 -9.83 -5.78
C ILE A 96 2.87 -9.24 -5.46
N GLY A 97 3.84 -10.05 -5.05
CA GLY A 97 5.17 -9.53 -4.74
C GLY A 97 6.02 -10.43 -3.85
N GLN A 98 7.01 -9.83 -3.23
CA GLN A 98 7.94 -10.53 -2.35
C GLN A 98 8.42 -9.66 -1.20
N VAL A 99 8.81 -10.30 -0.10
CA VAL A 99 9.44 -9.69 1.06
C VAL A 99 10.77 -10.37 1.31
N GLU A 100 11.88 -9.62 1.18
CA GLU A 100 13.19 -10.06 1.62
C GLU A 100 13.31 -9.86 3.13
N VAL A 101 13.65 -10.93 3.84
CA VAL A 101 13.86 -10.95 5.29
C VAL A 101 15.37 -10.91 5.53
N ARG A 102 15.87 -9.80 6.09
CA ARG A 102 17.30 -9.61 6.36
C ARG A 102 17.76 -10.39 7.59
N PRO A 103 19.07 -10.46 7.89
CA PRO A 103 19.58 -11.08 9.12
C PRO A 103 18.95 -10.53 10.40
N ARG A 104 18.90 -11.35 11.47
CA ARG A 104 18.36 -11.02 12.80
C ARG A 104 16.91 -10.59 12.81
N THR A 105 16.11 -11.05 11.84
CA THR A 105 14.71 -10.68 11.68
C THR A 105 13.81 -11.80 12.15
N ARG A 106 12.72 -11.42 12.83
CA ARG A 106 11.65 -12.33 13.24
C ARG A 106 10.31 -11.82 12.72
N ILE A 107 9.69 -12.59 11.82
CA ILE A 107 8.46 -12.24 11.13
C ILE A 107 7.52 -13.43 11.08
N GLN A 108 6.21 -13.19 11.16
CA GLN A 108 5.15 -14.21 11.16
C GLN A 108 4.22 -13.99 9.98
N LEU A 109 3.74 -15.07 9.40
CA LEU A 109 2.60 -15.02 8.48
C LEU A 109 1.30 -15.03 9.29
N VAL A 110 0.54 -13.94 9.23
CA VAL A 110 -0.72 -13.76 9.98
C VAL A 110 -1.93 -14.13 9.14
N THR A 111 -1.97 -13.68 7.88
CA THR A 111 -3.07 -13.95 6.95
C THR A 111 -2.53 -14.08 5.53
N ALA A 112 -3.09 -15.03 4.76
CA ALA A 112 -2.67 -15.32 3.39
C ALA A 112 -3.86 -15.40 2.41
N ARG A 113 -4.92 -14.61 2.63
CA ARG A 113 -6.09 -14.56 1.75
C ARG A 113 -5.83 -13.68 0.54
N ALA A 114 -6.53 -13.92 -0.56
CA ALA A 114 -6.35 -13.18 -1.80
C ALA A 114 -6.58 -11.67 -1.70
N ASP A 115 -7.43 -11.25 -0.77
CA ASP A 115 -7.81 -9.86 -0.50
C ASP A 115 -7.20 -9.30 0.80
N ASP A 116 -6.46 -10.12 1.56
CA ASP A 116 -5.90 -9.74 2.86
C ASP A 116 -4.62 -10.55 3.13
N HIS A 117 -3.48 -9.97 2.84
CA HIS A 117 -2.16 -10.52 3.07
C HIS A 117 -1.50 -9.81 4.25
N ARG A 118 -1.21 -10.52 5.34
CA ARG A 118 -0.64 -9.93 6.55
C ARG A 118 0.59 -10.64 7.03
N LEU A 119 1.62 -9.86 7.31
CA LEU A 119 2.80 -10.27 8.07
C LEU A 119 2.82 -9.52 9.41
N ALA A 120 3.45 -10.11 10.43
CA ALA A 120 3.76 -9.43 11.69
C ALA A 120 5.28 -9.40 11.87
N LEU A 121 5.87 -8.22 11.81
CA LEU A 121 7.30 -8.00 12.04
C LEU A 121 7.54 -7.69 13.52
N ALA A 122 8.08 -8.65 14.25
CA ALA A 122 8.37 -8.47 15.68
C ALA A 122 9.67 -7.69 15.90
N ARG A 123 10.72 -7.96 15.12
CA ARG A 123 12.01 -7.26 15.11
C ARG A 123 12.78 -7.55 13.83
N GLY A 124 13.78 -6.74 13.53
CA GLY A 124 14.69 -6.89 12.39
C GLY A 124 14.28 -6.02 11.21
N VAL A 125 14.69 -6.41 10.02
CA VAL A 125 14.56 -5.59 8.80
C VAL A 125 13.98 -6.43 7.67
N ILE A 126 13.00 -5.86 6.98
CA ILE A 126 12.45 -6.41 5.75
C ILE A 126 12.51 -5.38 4.63
N ASP A 127 12.69 -5.88 3.41
CA ASP A 127 12.49 -5.13 2.17
C ASP A 127 11.29 -5.69 1.44
N ALA A 128 10.19 -4.95 1.42
CA ALA A 128 8.97 -5.33 0.72
C ALA A 128 8.94 -4.73 -0.69
N LYS A 129 8.53 -5.53 -1.66
CA LYS A 129 8.26 -5.13 -3.05
C LYS A 129 6.93 -5.75 -3.45
N VAL A 130 5.88 -4.94 -3.44
CA VAL A 130 4.51 -5.39 -3.67
C VAL A 130 3.87 -4.56 -4.77
N ALA A 131 3.32 -5.23 -5.77
CA ALA A 131 2.64 -4.62 -6.90
C ALA A 131 1.18 -5.09 -6.93
N ALA A 132 0.41 -4.61 -5.99
CA ALA A 132 -0.98 -4.98 -5.80
C ALA A 132 -1.90 -3.76 -5.84
N VAL A 133 -3.21 -4.02 -5.89
CA VAL A 133 -4.19 -2.97 -5.59
C VAL A 133 -3.98 -2.48 -4.15
N PRO A 134 -4.23 -1.19 -3.87
CA PRO A 134 -4.03 -0.64 -2.53
C PRO A 134 -4.80 -1.40 -1.45
N ARG A 135 -4.17 -1.51 -0.26
CA ARG A 135 -4.80 -2.02 0.97
C ARG A 135 -5.15 -3.50 0.97
N ILE A 136 -4.35 -4.34 0.31
CA ILE A 136 -4.46 -5.81 0.45
C ILE A 136 -3.21 -6.44 1.08
N PHE A 137 -2.10 -5.68 1.21
CA PHE A 137 -0.90 -6.12 1.91
C PHE A 137 -0.62 -5.24 3.13
N PHE A 138 -0.35 -5.87 4.26
CA PHE A 138 -0.16 -5.23 5.55
C PHE A 138 1.03 -5.84 6.28
N VAL A 139 1.79 -4.99 6.98
CA VAL A 139 2.80 -5.44 7.92
C VAL A 139 2.50 -4.86 9.30
N GLU A 140 2.07 -5.71 10.21
CA GLU A 140 1.80 -5.38 11.61
C GLU A 140 3.12 -5.30 12.38
N THR A 141 3.25 -4.32 13.26
CA THR A 141 4.42 -4.10 14.12
C THR A 141 3.99 -3.67 15.51
N PRO A 142 4.87 -3.71 16.51
CA PRO A 142 4.58 -3.16 17.84
C PRO A 142 4.25 -1.65 17.85
N ALA A 143 4.66 -0.92 16.80
CA ALA A 143 4.43 0.51 16.67
C ALA A 143 3.15 0.85 15.87
N GLY A 144 2.57 -0.11 15.16
CA GLY A 144 1.41 0.08 14.28
C GLY A 144 1.46 -0.80 13.04
N THR A 145 0.66 -0.47 12.04
CA THR A 145 0.53 -1.25 10.81
C THR A 145 0.96 -0.43 9.60
N ALA A 146 1.90 -0.97 8.83
CA ALA A 146 2.22 -0.47 7.50
C ALA A 146 1.20 -1.03 6.51
N VAL A 147 0.47 -0.14 5.84
CA VAL A 147 -0.55 -0.44 4.84
C VAL A 147 0.03 -0.13 3.47
N ASP A 148 0.21 -1.14 2.64
CA ASP A 148 0.77 -1.01 1.30
C ASP A 148 -0.26 -0.41 0.33
N LEU A 149 0.20 0.55 -0.46
CA LEU A 149 -0.61 1.19 -1.52
C LEU A 149 -0.04 0.93 -2.94
N GLY A 150 0.73 -0.18 -3.09
CA GLY A 150 1.47 -0.51 -4.31
C GLY A 150 2.88 0.10 -4.27
N CYS A 151 3.81 -0.50 -3.50
CA CYS A 151 5.06 0.16 -3.17
C CYS A 151 6.25 -0.79 -3.01
N ALA A 152 7.44 -0.16 -2.91
CA ALA A 152 8.65 -0.79 -2.40
C ALA A 152 9.15 0.02 -1.20
N TYR A 153 9.50 -0.67 -0.12
CA TYR A 153 9.96 -0.03 1.10
C TYR A 153 10.84 -0.94 1.96
N THR A 154 11.64 -0.34 2.80
CA THR A 154 12.33 -0.99 3.92
C THR A 154 11.60 -0.66 5.22
N LEU A 155 11.31 -1.66 6.02
CA LEU A 155 10.75 -1.52 7.36
C LEU A 155 11.70 -2.19 8.36
N GLU A 156 12.15 -1.41 9.32
CA GLU A 156 13.04 -1.82 10.40
C GLU A 156 12.34 -1.69 11.74
N MET A 157 12.50 -2.69 12.62
CA MET A 157 12.01 -2.70 13.98
C MET A 157 13.12 -3.14 14.94
N ASP A 158 13.38 -2.36 15.98
CA ASP A 158 14.30 -2.73 17.05
C ASP A 158 13.66 -3.72 18.05
N SER A 159 14.45 -4.17 19.01
CA SER A 159 13.98 -5.09 20.06
C SER A 159 13.00 -4.45 21.05
N LEU A 160 12.89 -3.13 21.08
CA LEU A 160 11.95 -2.37 21.89
C LEU A 160 10.64 -2.07 21.14
N GLY A 161 10.56 -2.47 19.85
CA GLY A 161 9.42 -2.25 18.99
C GLY A 161 9.34 -0.84 18.38
N ASN A 162 10.42 -0.05 18.47
CA ASN A 162 10.54 1.18 17.69
C ASN A 162 11.06 0.85 16.30
N GLY A 163 10.77 1.70 15.33
CA GLY A 163 11.15 1.39 13.97
C GLY A 163 11.35 2.57 13.05
N LEU A 164 11.71 2.23 11.83
CA LEU A 164 11.89 3.15 10.72
C LEU A 164 11.25 2.54 9.47
N LEU A 165 10.42 3.31 8.81
CA LEU A 165 9.89 2.99 7.47
C LEU A 165 10.50 3.96 6.46
N HIS A 166 11.13 3.42 5.42
CA HIS A 166 11.67 4.18 4.28
C HIS A 166 11.04 3.68 2.99
N VAL A 167 10.36 4.54 2.25
CA VAL A 167 9.66 4.19 1.01
C VAL A 167 10.54 4.55 -0.20
N THR A 168 10.82 3.55 -1.04
CA THR A 168 11.67 3.68 -2.23
C THR A 168 10.88 3.69 -3.54
N ALA A 169 9.61 3.29 -3.52
CA ALA A 169 8.67 3.45 -4.63
C ALA A 169 7.23 3.51 -4.11
N GLY A 170 6.36 4.26 -4.78
CA GLY A 170 4.95 4.38 -4.41
C GLY A 170 4.70 5.10 -3.08
N MET A 171 3.79 4.60 -2.26
CA MET A 171 3.41 5.19 -0.97
C MET A 171 2.95 4.13 0.03
N VAL A 172 3.37 4.26 1.28
CA VAL A 172 2.89 3.47 2.43
C VAL A 172 2.13 4.39 3.39
N GLU A 173 1.01 3.92 3.90
CA GLU A 173 0.34 4.53 5.04
C GLU A 173 0.70 3.76 6.31
N PHE A 174 1.29 4.41 7.29
CA PHE A 174 1.55 3.80 8.58
C PHE A 174 0.53 4.30 9.60
N ALA A 175 -0.29 3.38 10.11
CA ALA A 175 -1.43 3.68 10.95
C ALA A 175 -1.28 3.09 12.35
N ALA A 176 -1.54 3.90 13.39
CA ALA A 176 -1.57 3.46 14.77
C ALA A 176 -2.40 4.40 15.64
N ARG A 177 -3.36 3.85 16.39
CA ARG A 177 -4.09 4.56 17.45
C ARG A 177 -4.69 5.91 17.04
N GLY A 178 -5.18 6.02 15.80
CA GLY A 178 -5.74 7.27 15.26
C GLY A 178 -4.69 8.28 14.79
N LEU A 179 -3.42 7.89 14.77
CA LEU A 179 -2.34 8.63 14.11
C LEU A 179 -1.96 7.93 12.82
N ASP A 180 -2.11 8.62 11.71
CA ASP A 180 -1.74 8.13 10.40
C ASP A 180 -0.58 8.95 9.85
N ALA A 181 0.33 8.26 9.15
CA ALA A 181 1.42 8.88 8.43
C ALA A 181 1.43 8.38 6.98
N ARG A 182 1.24 9.26 6.02
CA ARG A 182 1.40 8.96 4.60
C ARG A 182 2.86 9.18 4.22
N VAL A 183 3.53 8.11 3.86
CA VAL A 183 4.96 8.10 3.56
C VAL A 183 5.15 7.84 2.07
N PRO A 184 5.38 8.87 1.25
CA PRO A 184 5.59 8.71 -0.19
C PRO A 184 7.04 8.32 -0.49
N ILE A 185 7.30 7.97 -1.76
CA ILE A 185 8.65 7.73 -2.28
C ILE A 185 9.66 8.79 -1.83
N GLY A 186 10.84 8.35 -1.38
CA GLY A 186 11.94 9.19 -0.88
C GLY A 186 11.70 9.77 0.51
N ALA A 187 10.66 9.35 1.21
CA ALA A 187 10.38 9.77 2.58
C ALA A 187 10.63 8.66 3.60
N ILE A 188 10.90 9.10 4.81
CA ILE A 188 11.16 8.29 5.99
C ILE A 188 10.19 8.69 7.09
N VAL A 189 9.73 7.72 7.89
CA VAL A 189 9.05 7.97 9.15
C VAL A 189 9.63 7.09 10.25
N LEU A 190 9.91 7.69 11.40
CA LEU A 190 10.26 6.97 12.62
C LEU A 190 8.98 6.58 13.34
N THR A 191 8.95 5.38 13.92
CA THR A 191 7.79 4.85 14.64
C THR A 191 8.19 4.45 16.06
N ARG A 192 7.26 4.56 17.02
CA ARG A 192 7.52 4.19 18.42
C ARG A 192 6.46 3.21 18.91
N ALA A 193 6.93 2.16 19.59
CA ALA A 193 6.05 1.17 20.20
C ALA A 193 5.03 1.83 21.13
N GLY A 194 3.76 1.43 20.98
CA GLY A 194 2.67 1.95 21.79
C GLY A 194 2.26 3.41 21.53
N VAL A 195 2.99 4.15 20.69
CA VAL A 195 2.71 5.56 20.32
C VAL A 195 2.25 5.65 18.88
N GLY A 196 3.01 5.07 17.95
CA GLY A 196 2.72 5.12 16.51
C GLY A 196 3.75 5.90 15.71
N PRO A 197 3.38 6.36 14.48
CA PRO A 197 4.28 7.05 13.59
C PRO A 197 4.52 8.50 14.02
N GLY A 198 5.78 8.92 13.89
CA GLY A 198 6.18 10.32 13.92
C GLY A 198 5.72 11.09 12.68
N ILE A 199 6.27 12.26 12.48
CA ILE A 199 6.02 13.06 11.27
C ILE A 199 6.99 12.59 10.17
N PRO A 200 6.49 12.21 8.96
CA PRO A 200 7.34 11.86 7.85
C PRO A 200 8.20 13.04 7.38
N TYR A 201 9.41 12.74 6.92
CA TYR A 201 10.34 13.69 6.33
C TYR A 201 11.07 13.07 5.13
N VAL A 202 11.54 13.88 4.20
CA VAL A 202 12.30 13.40 3.06
C VAL A 202 13.71 12.94 3.48
N GLU A 203 14.26 11.94 2.80
CA GLU A 203 15.53 11.32 3.14
C GLU A 203 16.67 12.34 3.27
N ASP A 204 16.71 13.34 2.35
CA ASP A 204 17.72 14.42 2.35
C ASP A 204 17.35 15.63 3.22
N ALA A 205 16.42 15.45 4.19
CA ALA A 205 16.06 16.52 5.11
C ALA A 205 17.27 17.01 5.90
N PRO A 206 17.43 18.33 6.10
CA PRO A 206 18.54 18.88 6.86
C PRO A 206 18.50 18.41 8.32
N GLU A 207 19.65 18.24 8.92
CA GLU A 207 19.79 17.78 10.31
C GLU A 207 19.08 18.70 11.33
N SER A 208 18.94 20.00 11.01
CA SER A 208 18.16 20.95 11.80
C SER A 208 16.67 20.56 11.82
N LEU A 209 16.11 20.16 10.66
CA LEU A 209 14.72 19.69 10.58
C LEU A 209 14.54 18.36 11.32
N LYS A 210 15.42 17.39 11.11
CA LYS A 210 15.35 16.08 11.77
C LYS A 210 15.41 16.23 13.31
N ARG A 211 16.31 17.08 13.83
CA ARG A 211 16.39 17.37 15.27
C ARG A 211 15.12 18.06 15.79
N ALA A 212 14.58 19.03 15.06
CA ALA A 212 13.37 19.73 15.45
C ALA A 212 12.15 18.77 15.47
N LEU A 213 12.04 17.86 14.48
CA LEU A 213 11.03 16.82 14.46
C LEU A 213 11.14 15.86 15.64
N ALA A 214 12.35 15.41 15.96
CA ALA A 214 12.61 14.52 17.10
C ALA A 214 12.26 15.19 18.45
N ALA A 215 12.50 16.49 18.56
CA ALA A 215 12.20 17.28 19.76
C ALA A 215 10.75 17.81 19.82
N SER A 216 9.95 17.58 18.77
CA SER A 216 8.63 18.20 18.61
C SER A 216 8.66 19.74 18.69
N ASP A 217 9.78 20.33 18.27
CA ASP A 217 9.97 21.78 18.25
C ASP A 217 9.32 22.40 17.00
N VAL A 218 8.09 22.85 17.15
CA VAL A 218 7.30 23.44 16.05
C VAL A 218 8.03 24.63 15.41
N ARG A 219 8.64 25.52 16.21
CA ARG A 219 9.37 26.68 15.67
C ARG A 219 10.59 26.26 14.85
N GLY A 220 11.36 25.31 15.35
CA GLY A 220 12.49 24.76 14.63
C GLY A 220 12.09 24.08 13.33
N ILE A 221 10.97 23.34 13.33
CA ILE A 221 10.41 22.71 12.12
C ILE A 221 10.05 23.76 11.07
N LEU A 222 9.30 24.81 11.49
CA LEU A 222 8.87 25.87 10.57
C LEU A 222 10.07 26.64 9.99
N ALA A 223 11.11 26.89 10.79
CA ALA A 223 12.31 27.60 10.35
C ALA A 223 13.16 26.76 9.36
N ALA A 224 13.28 25.44 9.61
CA ALA A 224 14.14 24.57 8.83
C ALA A 224 13.48 24.00 7.55
N ALA A 225 12.14 24.01 7.45
CA ALA A 225 11.41 23.39 6.36
C ALA A 225 11.63 24.07 5.01
N ARG A 226 11.92 23.26 3.98
CA ARG A 226 12.08 23.63 2.57
C ARG A 226 10.78 23.26 1.80
N PRO A 227 10.59 23.69 0.55
CA PRO A 227 9.43 23.28 -0.25
C PRO A 227 9.22 21.76 -0.35
N VAL A 228 10.30 20.98 -0.44
CA VAL A 228 10.24 19.52 -0.47
C VAL A 228 9.78 18.91 0.86
N ASP A 229 9.96 19.62 1.96
CA ASP A 229 9.55 19.20 3.32
C ASP A 229 8.07 19.54 3.62
N ALA A 230 7.30 19.98 2.63
CA ALA A 230 5.85 20.29 2.76
C ALA A 230 5.04 19.08 3.28
N ILE A 231 5.49 17.85 3.02
CA ILE A 231 4.86 16.63 3.58
C ILE A 231 4.91 16.65 5.11
N SER A 232 6.04 17.08 5.69
CA SER A 232 6.21 17.18 7.14
C SER A 232 5.25 18.22 7.72
N LEU A 233 5.13 19.39 7.08
CA LEU A 233 4.22 20.46 7.51
C LEU A 233 2.75 20.08 7.37
N TRP A 234 2.38 19.31 6.33
CA TRP A 234 1.02 18.81 6.16
C TRP A 234 0.62 17.85 7.29
N HIS A 235 1.51 16.96 7.72
CA HIS A 235 1.27 16.09 8.88
C HIS A 235 1.29 16.88 10.19
N LEU A 236 2.22 17.84 10.35
CA LEU A 236 2.31 18.69 11.52
C LEU A 236 1.03 19.50 11.73
N LEU A 237 0.45 20.07 10.67
CA LEU A 237 -0.80 20.83 10.68
C LEU A 237 -1.94 20.10 11.39
N GLN A 238 -2.01 18.80 11.21
CA GLN A 238 -3.06 17.94 11.78
C GLN A 238 -2.76 17.49 13.21
N ARG A 239 -1.54 17.67 13.68
CA ARG A 239 -1.06 17.17 14.99
C ARG A 239 -0.84 18.26 16.03
N VAL A 240 -0.68 19.51 15.60
CA VAL A 240 -0.54 20.64 16.51
C VAL A 240 -1.89 21.10 17.05
N ASP A 241 -1.87 21.80 18.18
CA ASP A 241 -3.03 22.46 18.74
C ASP A 241 -3.53 23.62 17.85
N SER A 242 -4.71 24.14 18.16
CA SER A 242 -5.32 25.23 17.38
C SER A 242 -4.52 26.53 17.38
N ALA A 243 -3.76 26.81 18.46
CA ALA A 243 -2.96 28.02 18.57
C ALA A 243 -1.75 28.01 17.61
N GLN A 244 -1.15 26.85 17.40
CA GLN A 244 0.01 26.67 16.52
C GLN A 244 -0.40 26.45 15.05
N ARG A 245 -1.63 26.01 14.80
CA ARG A 245 -2.10 25.59 13.48
C ARG A 245 -2.01 26.67 12.42
N ALA A 246 -2.30 27.92 12.79
CA ALA A 246 -2.21 29.05 11.87
C ALA A 246 -0.78 29.24 11.34
N ALA A 247 0.22 29.22 12.22
CA ALA A 247 1.62 29.37 11.83
C ALA A 247 2.10 28.21 10.93
N VAL A 248 1.67 26.99 11.22
CA VAL A 248 2.00 25.82 10.40
C VAL A 248 1.36 25.93 9.01
N TYR A 249 0.07 26.28 8.93
CA TYR A 249 -0.60 26.47 7.64
C TYR A 249 0.05 27.59 6.82
N ASP A 250 0.31 28.74 7.42
CA ASP A 250 0.88 29.89 6.73
C ASP A 250 2.29 29.56 6.20
N ARG A 251 3.10 28.82 6.96
CA ARG A 251 4.41 28.34 6.48
C ARG A 251 4.27 27.33 5.35
N LEU A 252 3.36 26.37 5.45
CA LEU A 252 3.07 25.41 4.40
C LEU A 252 2.64 26.11 3.10
N ALA A 253 1.71 27.06 3.20
CA ALA A 253 1.21 27.83 2.06
C ALA A 253 2.28 28.72 1.41
N ALA A 254 3.22 29.24 2.21
CA ALA A 254 4.35 30.01 1.70
C ALA A 254 5.35 29.15 0.92
N LEU A 255 5.55 27.89 1.31
CA LEU A 255 6.46 26.95 0.64
C LEU A 255 5.83 26.28 -0.58
N VAL A 256 4.58 25.89 -0.47
CA VAL A 256 3.78 25.26 -1.53
C VAL A 256 2.40 25.94 -1.52
N PRO A 257 2.13 26.88 -2.42
CA PRO A 257 0.84 27.55 -2.49
C PRO A 257 -0.31 26.54 -2.61
N PRO A 258 -1.42 26.76 -1.85
CA PRO A 258 -2.56 25.84 -1.90
C PRO A 258 -3.20 25.84 -3.29
N PRO A 259 -3.68 24.70 -3.79
CA PRO A 259 -4.37 24.63 -5.06
C PRO A 259 -5.76 25.27 -4.99
N PRO A 260 -6.39 25.58 -6.14
CA PRO A 260 -7.75 26.11 -6.18
C PRO A 260 -8.71 25.25 -5.35
N GLY A 261 -9.59 25.91 -4.59
CA GLY A 261 -10.56 25.26 -3.70
C GLY A 261 -10.06 24.98 -2.28
N VAL A 262 -8.75 25.06 -2.02
CA VAL A 262 -8.21 24.93 -0.67
C VAL A 262 -8.07 26.32 -0.05
N THR A 263 -8.92 26.62 0.94
CA THR A 263 -8.90 27.88 1.66
C THR A 263 -8.13 27.79 2.97
N ARG A 264 -7.62 28.93 3.46
CA ARG A 264 -7.00 29.01 4.78
C ARG A 264 -7.96 28.55 5.90
N ALA A 265 -9.22 28.98 5.83
CA ALA A 265 -10.24 28.58 6.80
C ALA A 265 -10.46 27.06 6.81
N GLY A 266 -10.56 26.42 5.64
CA GLY A 266 -10.69 24.97 5.53
C GLY A 266 -9.46 24.23 6.09
N GLY A 267 -8.25 24.74 5.81
CA GLY A 267 -7.01 24.18 6.36
C GLY A 267 -6.95 24.28 7.89
N LEU A 268 -7.33 25.42 8.47
CA LEU A 268 -7.35 25.61 9.93
C LEU A 268 -8.44 24.79 10.62
N ALA A 269 -9.59 24.59 9.96
CA ALA A 269 -10.67 23.73 10.44
C ALA A 269 -10.36 22.24 10.30
N LEU A 270 -9.23 21.86 9.67
CA LEU A 270 -8.88 20.48 9.30
C LEU A 270 -9.97 19.83 8.43
N ASP A 271 -10.57 20.61 7.52
CA ASP A 271 -11.55 20.08 6.58
C ASP A 271 -10.94 18.95 5.75
N ARG A 272 -11.56 17.79 5.79
CA ARG A 272 -11.02 16.57 5.17
C ARG A 272 -10.82 16.71 3.66
N ALA A 273 -11.76 17.34 2.97
CA ALA A 273 -11.68 17.51 1.52
C ALA A 273 -10.57 18.50 1.13
N ALA A 274 -10.45 19.60 1.88
CA ALA A 274 -9.37 20.57 1.71
C ALA A 274 -7.99 19.94 1.97
N LEU A 275 -7.85 19.18 3.05
CA LEU A 275 -6.60 18.49 3.38
C LEU A 275 -6.22 17.44 2.33
N GLU A 276 -7.17 16.66 1.83
CA GLU A 276 -6.93 15.66 0.79
C GLU A 276 -6.53 16.31 -0.54
N THR A 277 -7.21 17.39 -0.92
CA THR A 277 -6.87 18.16 -2.12
C THR A 277 -5.46 18.76 -2.02
N TYR A 278 -5.11 19.29 -0.85
CA TYR A 278 -3.78 19.85 -0.61
C TYR A 278 -2.70 18.76 -0.60
N TRP A 279 -2.96 17.60 0.03
CA TRP A 279 -2.07 16.45 -0.01
C TRP A 279 -1.77 16.01 -1.43
N ASN A 280 -2.79 15.84 -2.26
CA ASN A 280 -2.62 15.42 -3.65
C ASN A 280 -1.81 16.43 -4.48
N HIS A 281 -1.89 17.72 -4.14
CA HIS A 281 -1.07 18.76 -4.75
C HIS A 281 0.39 18.67 -4.31
N ILE A 282 0.65 18.58 -2.99
CA ILE A 282 1.99 18.44 -2.41
C ILE A 282 2.66 17.17 -2.93
N HIS A 283 1.96 16.04 -2.91
CA HIS A 283 2.49 14.75 -3.35
C HIS A 283 2.93 14.78 -4.82
N ARG A 284 2.17 15.40 -5.71
CA ARG A 284 2.54 15.56 -7.12
C ARG A 284 3.82 16.40 -7.31
N ILE A 285 3.98 17.45 -6.52
CA ILE A 285 5.19 18.29 -6.56
C ILE A 285 6.39 17.50 -6.04
N LEU A 286 6.24 16.85 -4.90
CA LEU A 286 7.29 16.02 -4.30
C LEU A 286 7.73 14.91 -5.26
N TYR A 287 6.78 14.17 -5.83
CA TYR A 287 7.05 13.10 -6.79
C TYR A 287 7.93 13.58 -7.96
N ARG A 288 7.59 14.74 -8.56
CA ARG A 288 8.41 15.36 -9.61
C ARG A 288 9.82 15.69 -9.14
N ILE A 289 9.96 16.26 -7.94
CA ILE A 289 11.28 16.64 -7.40
C ILE A 289 12.13 15.39 -7.15
N VAL A 290 11.57 14.35 -6.56
CA VAL A 290 12.25 13.09 -6.26
C VAL A 290 12.73 12.40 -7.54
N ILE A 291 11.89 12.31 -8.56
CA ILE A 291 12.25 11.74 -9.85
C ILE A 291 13.34 12.57 -10.55
N LEU A 292 13.22 13.90 -10.56
CA LEU A 292 14.23 14.78 -11.18
C LEU A 292 15.59 14.72 -10.48
N ARG A 293 15.63 14.43 -9.18
CA ARG A 293 16.87 14.23 -8.41
C ARG A 293 17.52 12.87 -8.63
N GLY A 294 16.92 12.01 -9.45
CA GLY A 294 17.49 10.71 -9.82
C GLY A 294 17.22 9.59 -8.81
N VAL A 295 16.32 9.79 -7.86
CA VAL A 295 15.68 8.66 -7.17
C VAL A 295 14.82 7.96 -8.21
N ARG A 296 15.41 6.95 -8.84
CA ARG A 296 14.74 6.19 -9.90
C ARG A 296 13.75 5.26 -9.26
N GLU A 297 12.49 5.45 -9.59
CA GLU A 297 11.45 4.51 -9.21
C GLU A 297 11.78 3.12 -9.72
N ILE A 298 11.74 2.15 -8.84
CA ILE A 298 11.90 0.75 -9.20
C ILE A 298 10.50 0.18 -9.40
N ASP A 299 10.21 -0.37 -10.57
CA ASP A 299 8.98 -1.09 -10.82
C ASP A 299 8.89 -2.26 -9.82
N PRO A 300 7.92 -2.26 -8.91
CA PRO A 300 7.81 -3.28 -7.88
C PRO A 300 7.57 -4.69 -8.45
N ARG A 301 7.04 -4.81 -9.68
CA ARG A 301 6.80 -6.11 -10.33
C ARG A 301 8.05 -6.71 -10.94
N THR A 302 8.85 -5.89 -11.58
CA THR A 302 10.00 -6.38 -12.38
C THR A 302 11.32 -6.17 -11.66
N GLY A 303 11.38 -5.32 -10.63
CA GLY A 303 12.62 -4.85 -10.03
C GLY A 303 13.45 -3.97 -10.98
N ALA A 304 12.91 -3.66 -12.16
CA ALA A 304 13.58 -2.85 -13.16
C ALA A 304 13.42 -1.35 -12.81
N ARG A 305 14.39 -0.57 -13.24
CA ARG A 305 14.32 0.90 -13.13
C ARG A 305 13.29 1.44 -14.11
N VAL A 306 12.30 2.16 -13.63
CA VAL A 306 11.37 2.90 -14.49
C VAL A 306 12.15 4.02 -15.16
N ARG A 307 12.07 4.11 -16.49
CA ARG A 307 12.78 5.14 -17.28
C ARG A 307 12.09 6.48 -17.21
#